data_0fb1bc71e9107fedad2771a3f3de44f0
#
_entry.id   0fb1bc71e9107fedad2771a3f3de44f0
#
_cell.length_a   1.000
_cell.length_b   1.000
_cell.length_c   1.000
_cell.angle_alpha   90.00
_cell.angle_beta   90.00
_cell.angle_gamma   90.00
#
_symmetry.space_group_name_H-M   'P 1'
#
loop_
_entity.id
_entity.type
_entity.pdbx_description
1 polymer ?
#
loop_
_entity_poly.entity_id
_entity_poly.type
_entity_poly.pdbx_seq_one_letter_code
_entity_poly.pdbx_strand_id
1 'polypeptide(L)'
;RKGQIGVLMSRKMIPTGITIEHIPERATLDITSAPRRLQVWIEVKDSDERARVEAERRVICEGESVGKNFVCIGTVEYEKNEFNHVQTFPINAAGTVTSKAVVRVWSNWGQEYTCLYRLRLHGEDKGPR
;
A
#
# COMPACT_ATOMS: atom_id res chain seq x y z
N ARG A 1 4.95 13.31 -7.43
CA ARG A 1 5.83 12.15 -7.37
C ARG A 1 5.61 11.32 -6.15
N LYS A 2 6.03 11.80 -4.99
CA LYS A 2 5.79 11.12 -3.72
C LYS A 2 4.55 11.68 -3.09
N GLY A 3 3.73 10.80 -2.54
CA GLY A 3 2.53 11.18 -1.85
C GLY A 3 2.05 10.01 -1.02
N GLN A 4 1.07 10.25 -0.18
CA GLN A 4 0.52 9.17 0.64
C GLN A 4 -0.98 9.32 0.81
N ILE A 5 -1.63 8.17 0.95
CA ILE A 5 -3.07 8.08 1.12
C ILE A 5 -3.32 7.25 2.37
N GLY A 6 -4.06 7.83 3.31
CA GLY A 6 -4.52 7.10 4.48
C GLY A 6 -5.79 6.34 4.16
N VAL A 7 -5.87 5.12 4.64
CA VAL A 7 -7.05 4.27 4.47
C VAL A 7 -7.53 3.85 5.85
N LEU A 8 -8.73 4.30 6.21
CA LEU A 8 -9.38 3.87 7.44
C LEU A 8 -10.40 2.79 7.08
N MET A 9 -10.15 1.57 7.53
CA MET A 9 -11.05 0.47 7.26
C MET A 9 -12.26 0.53 8.18
N SER A 10 -13.44 0.14 7.67
CA SER A 10 -14.67 0.09 8.46
C SER A 10 -14.65 -1.06 9.46
N ARG A 11 -13.80 -2.03 9.27
CA ARG A 11 -13.67 -3.21 10.13
C ARG A 11 -12.21 -3.49 10.40
N LYS A 12 -11.94 -4.20 11.49
CA LYS A 12 -10.59 -4.73 11.74
C LYS A 12 -10.31 -5.84 10.74
N MET A 13 -9.09 -5.91 10.26
CA MET A 13 -8.71 -6.92 9.28
C MET A 13 -7.24 -7.31 9.44
N ILE A 14 -6.91 -8.49 8.97
CA ILE A 14 -5.52 -8.88 8.73
C ILE A 14 -5.26 -8.64 7.25
N PRO A 15 -4.45 -7.63 6.87
CA PRO A 15 -4.19 -7.36 5.46
C PRO A 15 -3.48 -8.52 4.78
N THR A 16 -3.91 -8.87 3.58
CA THR A 16 -3.33 -9.96 2.78
C THR A 16 -2.94 -9.54 1.38
N GLY A 17 -3.44 -8.41 0.90
CA GLY A 17 -3.13 -7.96 -0.45
C GLY A 17 -3.55 -6.53 -0.70
N ILE A 18 -3.05 -5.99 -1.80
CA ILE A 18 -3.38 -4.66 -2.26
C ILE A 18 -3.61 -4.70 -3.77
N THR A 19 -4.68 -4.07 -4.22
CA THR A 19 -4.97 -3.89 -5.64
C THR A 19 -4.80 -2.42 -6.00
N ILE A 20 -4.04 -2.19 -7.06
CA ILE A 20 -3.76 -0.86 -7.58
C ILE A 20 -4.30 -0.78 -8.99
N GLU A 21 -5.07 0.27 -9.26
CA GLU A 21 -5.66 0.48 -10.57
C GLU A 21 -5.32 1.88 -11.05
N HIS A 22 -4.80 1.96 -12.26
CA HIS A 22 -4.54 3.21 -12.96
C HIS A 22 -5.49 3.28 -14.17
N ILE A 23 -5.72 4.49 -14.67
CA ILE A 23 -6.55 4.67 -15.86
C ILE A 23 -5.87 3.96 -17.04
N PRO A 24 -6.60 3.13 -17.83
CA PRO A 24 -6.02 2.46 -18.99
C PRO A 24 -5.39 3.45 -19.96
N GLU A 25 -4.31 3.05 -20.61
CA GLU A 25 -3.55 3.92 -21.50
C GLU A 25 -4.42 4.58 -22.57
N ARG A 26 -5.34 3.84 -23.15
CA ARG A 26 -6.24 4.39 -24.19
C ARG A 26 -7.27 5.36 -23.62
N ALA A 27 -7.42 5.45 -22.32
CA ALA A 27 -8.31 6.41 -21.67
C ALA A 27 -7.53 7.53 -21.01
N THR A 28 -6.20 7.49 -21.05
CA THR A 28 -5.31 8.53 -20.55
C THR A 28 -4.26 8.84 -21.61
N LEU A 29 -3.80 10.08 -21.62
CA LEU A 29 -2.77 10.49 -22.55
C LEU A 29 -1.37 10.15 -22.06
N ASP A 30 -1.22 9.73 -20.81
CA ASP A 30 0.10 9.57 -20.21
C ASP A 30 0.13 8.47 -19.17
N ILE A 31 0.60 7.30 -19.60
CA ILE A 31 0.78 6.14 -18.74
C ILE A 31 1.92 6.35 -17.72
N THR A 32 2.84 7.28 -17.98
CA THR A 32 3.97 7.50 -17.09
C THR A 32 3.58 8.21 -15.79
N SER A 33 2.34 8.71 -15.70
CA SER A 33 1.81 9.24 -14.44
C SER A 33 1.41 8.13 -13.46
N ALA A 34 1.42 6.86 -13.89
CA ALA A 34 1.08 5.76 -13.01
C ALA A 34 2.11 5.64 -11.88
N PRO A 35 1.69 5.20 -10.69
CA PRO A 35 2.65 4.95 -9.63
C PRO A 35 3.59 3.80 -10.03
N ARG A 36 4.82 3.83 -9.55
CA ARG A 36 5.78 2.77 -9.82
C ARG A 36 6.03 1.94 -8.58
N ARG A 37 6.52 2.57 -7.53
CA ARG A 37 6.78 1.89 -6.26
C ARG A 37 5.88 2.44 -5.20
N LEU A 38 5.25 1.54 -4.47
CA LEU A 38 4.36 1.90 -3.37
C LEU A 38 4.75 1.11 -2.14
N GLN A 39 4.61 1.76 -0.99
CA GLN A 39 4.83 1.13 0.31
C GLN A 39 3.51 1.04 1.03
N VAL A 40 3.29 -0.06 1.72
CA VAL A 40 2.10 -0.25 2.53
C VAL A 40 2.50 -0.27 3.99
N TRP A 41 1.96 0.67 4.74
CA TRP A 41 2.20 0.82 6.18
C TRP A 41 0.89 0.57 6.91
N ILE A 42 0.96 -0.12 8.04
CA ILE A 42 -0.22 -0.36 8.86
C ILE A 42 0.00 0.16 10.26
N GLU A 43 -1.08 0.58 10.92
CA GLU A 43 -1.04 1.02 12.29
C GLU A 43 -1.10 -0.16 13.23
N VAL A 44 -0.12 -0.27 14.13
CA VAL A 44 -0.07 -1.27 15.18
C VAL A 44 0.23 -0.53 16.47
N LYS A 45 -0.81 -0.27 17.26
CA LYS A 45 -0.69 0.59 18.44
C LYS A 45 0.09 -0.06 19.58
N ASP A 46 -0.07 -1.36 19.75
CA ASP A 46 0.69 -2.10 20.76
C ASP A 46 2.15 -2.20 20.37
N SER A 47 3.05 -1.70 21.21
CA SER A 47 4.47 -1.64 20.89
C SER A 47 5.12 -3.01 20.78
N ASP A 48 4.67 -3.99 21.57
CA ASP A 48 5.22 -5.35 21.50
C ASP A 48 4.79 -6.04 20.20
N GLU A 49 3.52 -5.88 19.83
CA GLU A 49 3.03 -6.43 18.58
C GLU A 49 3.71 -5.76 17.38
N ARG A 50 3.91 -4.45 17.44
CA ARG A 50 4.61 -3.73 16.38
C ARG A 50 6.04 -4.22 16.22
N ALA A 51 6.74 -4.44 17.33
CA ALA A 51 8.10 -4.98 17.29
C ALA A 51 8.13 -6.38 16.69
N ARG A 52 7.12 -7.21 17.02
CA ARG A 52 7.02 -8.55 16.44
C ARG A 52 6.84 -8.50 14.92
N VAL A 53 5.95 -7.62 14.44
CA VAL A 53 5.72 -7.46 13.01
C VAL A 53 6.99 -6.98 12.30
N GLU A 54 7.69 -6.03 12.91
CA GLU A 54 8.96 -5.54 12.35
C GLU A 54 10.01 -6.64 12.27
N ALA A 55 10.06 -7.51 13.25
CA ALA A 55 11.03 -8.60 13.26
C ALA A 55 10.70 -9.68 12.23
N GLU A 56 9.42 -9.93 11.98
CA GLU A 56 8.97 -10.99 11.06
C GLU A 56 8.88 -10.54 9.60
N ARG A 57 8.78 -9.25 9.36
CA ARG A 57 8.68 -8.76 7.98
C ARG A 57 9.99 -9.00 7.23
N ARG A 58 9.85 -9.21 5.92
CA ARG A 58 11.02 -9.44 5.05
C ARG A 58 11.28 -8.27 4.11
N VAL A 59 10.73 -7.12 4.43
CA VAL A 59 10.80 -5.94 3.58
C VAL A 59 11.40 -4.79 4.37
N ILE A 60 12.26 -4.01 3.70
CA ILE A 60 12.80 -2.78 4.23
C ILE A 60 12.25 -1.66 3.36
N CYS A 61 11.57 -0.70 3.99
CA CYS A 61 10.99 0.42 3.28
C CYS A 61 11.89 1.63 3.37
N GLU A 62 12.11 2.25 2.22
CA GLU A 62 12.90 3.47 2.14
C GLU A 62 12.16 4.64 2.76
N GLY A 63 12.91 5.61 3.27
CA GLY A 63 12.37 6.85 3.79
C GLY A 63 11.92 6.78 5.24
N GLU A 64 11.38 7.87 5.70
CA GLU A 64 10.93 8.01 7.08
C GLU A 64 9.63 7.28 7.32
N SER A 65 9.36 6.94 8.57
CA SER A 65 8.08 6.37 8.97
C SER A 65 6.93 7.33 8.62
N VAL A 66 5.81 6.76 8.21
CA VAL A 66 4.61 7.55 7.93
C VAL A 66 3.89 8.00 9.20
N GLY A 67 4.24 7.43 10.35
CA GLY A 67 3.63 7.79 11.62
C GLY A 67 4.18 6.96 12.76
N LYS A 68 3.93 7.43 13.99
CA LYS A 68 4.52 6.88 15.22
C LYS A 68 4.24 5.39 15.43
N ASN A 69 3.03 4.96 15.16
CA ASN A 69 2.61 3.58 15.43
C ASN A 69 2.51 2.75 14.15
N PHE A 70 3.18 3.17 13.09
CA PHE A 70 3.08 2.50 11.80
C PHE A 70 4.31 1.64 11.53
N VAL A 71 4.07 0.52 10.89
CA VAL A 71 5.12 -0.37 10.42
C VAL A 71 4.88 -0.67 8.95
N CYS A 72 5.94 -0.65 8.15
CA CYS A 72 5.85 -0.98 6.73
C CYS A 72 5.83 -2.50 6.57
N ILE A 73 4.80 -3.01 5.90
CA ILE A 73 4.62 -4.45 5.70
C ILE A 73 4.77 -4.88 4.26
N GLY A 74 4.95 -3.94 3.34
CA GLY A 74 5.10 -4.31 1.95
C GLY A 74 5.60 -3.19 1.08
N THR A 75 6.33 -3.58 0.06
CA THR A 75 6.73 -2.72 -1.03
C THR A 75 6.30 -3.43 -2.31
N VAL A 76 5.56 -2.74 -3.16
CA VAL A 76 5.07 -3.32 -4.40
C VAL A 76 5.48 -2.43 -5.56
N GLU A 77 5.68 -3.05 -6.71
CA GLU A 77 6.00 -2.32 -7.93
C GLU A 77 4.88 -2.51 -8.94
N TYR A 78 4.20 -1.41 -9.26
CA TYR A 78 3.15 -1.40 -10.26
C TYR A 78 3.80 -1.29 -11.64
N GLU A 79 3.53 -2.28 -12.49
CA GLU A 79 4.06 -2.30 -13.85
C GLU A 79 3.16 -1.48 -14.78
N LYS A 80 3.72 -0.47 -15.45
CA LYS A 80 2.94 0.24 -16.46
C LYS A 80 2.69 -0.70 -17.62
N ASN A 81 1.42 -0.93 -17.94
CA ASN A 81 1.03 -1.90 -18.93
C ASN A 81 -0.34 -1.53 -19.50
N GLU A 82 -0.42 -1.32 -20.81
CA GLU A 82 -1.66 -0.91 -21.45
C GLU A 82 -2.74 -2.00 -21.39
N PHE A 83 -2.35 -3.26 -21.16
CA PHE A 83 -3.30 -4.37 -21.10
C PHE A 83 -3.66 -4.77 -19.68
N ASN A 84 -2.86 -4.38 -18.70
CA ASN A 84 -3.06 -4.78 -17.30
C ASN A 84 -2.95 -3.58 -16.38
N HIS A 85 -3.99 -2.77 -16.35
CA HIS A 85 -4.03 -1.57 -15.53
C HIS A 85 -4.52 -1.84 -14.10
N VAL A 86 -5.01 -3.05 -13.82
CA VAL A 86 -5.42 -3.48 -12.50
C VAL A 86 -4.49 -4.57 -12.03
N GLN A 87 -3.71 -4.31 -10.99
CA GLN A 87 -2.71 -5.27 -10.51
C GLN A 87 -2.88 -5.50 -9.02
N THR A 88 -2.83 -6.76 -8.62
CA THR A 88 -2.97 -7.17 -7.24
C THR A 88 -1.68 -7.79 -6.74
N PHE A 89 -1.26 -7.37 -5.55
CA PHE A 89 -0.01 -7.82 -4.95
C PHE A 89 -0.29 -8.40 -3.56
N PRO A 90 0.36 -9.50 -3.20
CA PRO A 90 0.29 -9.99 -1.83
C PRO A 90 1.12 -9.11 -0.90
N ILE A 91 0.64 -8.93 0.33
CA ILE A 91 1.40 -8.28 1.40
C ILE A 91 1.30 -9.15 2.65
N ASN A 92 2.30 -9.04 3.52
CA ASN A 92 2.36 -9.88 4.70
C ASN A 92 2.37 -9.04 5.97
N ALA A 93 1.25 -9.05 6.68
CA ALA A 93 1.09 -8.35 7.95
C ALA A 93 1.49 -9.22 9.15
N ALA A 94 2.10 -10.38 8.92
CA ALA A 94 2.50 -11.31 9.98
C ALA A 94 1.33 -11.67 10.91
N GLY A 95 0.11 -11.76 10.37
CA GLY A 95 -1.09 -12.10 11.11
C GLY A 95 -1.63 -11.00 12.01
N THR A 96 -1.08 -9.80 11.96
CA THR A 96 -1.54 -8.74 12.85
C THR A 96 -2.81 -8.07 12.33
N VAL A 97 -3.66 -7.66 13.26
CA VAL A 97 -4.95 -7.03 12.98
C VAL A 97 -4.77 -5.52 12.98
N THR A 98 -5.35 -4.86 12.00
CA THR A 98 -5.33 -3.40 11.93
C THR A 98 -6.62 -2.87 11.34
N SER A 99 -6.90 -1.59 11.58
CA SER A 99 -8.01 -0.90 10.95
C SER A 99 -7.57 0.36 10.22
N LYS A 100 -6.27 0.60 10.14
CA LYS A 100 -5.75 1.81 9.49
C LYS A 100 -4.46 1.51 8.75
N ALA A 101 -4.37 1.98 7.53
CA ALA A 101 -3.19 1.81 6.70
C ALA A 101 -2.84 3.12 6.01
N VAL A 102 -1.59 3.25 5.62
CA VAL A 102 -1.12 4.34 4.78
C VAL A 102 -0.38 3.71 3.60
N VAL A 103 -0.77 4.11 2.40
CA VAL A 103 -0.06 3.72 1.19
C VAL A 103 0.73 4.94 0.73
N ARG A 104 2.04 4.80 0.68
CA ARG A 104 2.92 5.86 0.24
C ARG A 104 3.44 5.54 -1.15
N VAL A 105 3.21 6.47 -2.09
CA VAL A 105 3.77 6.36 -3.44
C VAL A 105 5.20 6.87 -3.36
N TRP A 106 6.16 5.97 -3.59
CA TRP A 106 7.56 6.31 -3.51
C TRP A 106 8.11 6.84 -4.83
N SER A 107 7.61 6.32 -5.95
CA SER A 107 8.00 6.80 -7.27
C SER A 107 6.90 6.54 -8.29
N ASN A 108 6.98 7.20 -9.44
CA ASN A 108 6.13 6.92 -10.58
C ASN A 108 7.00 6.64 -11.83
N TRP A 109 6.35 6.46 -12.97
CA TRP A 109 7.05 6.07 -14.20
C TRP A 109 7.59 7.25 -15.00
N GLY A 110 7.73 8.45 -14.39
CA GLY A 110 8.45 9.54 -15.02
C GLY A 110 7.81 10.91 -15.01
N GLN A 111 6.56 11.03 -14.58
CA GLN A 111 5.90 12.32 -14.52
C GLN A 111 6.18 13.04 -13.21
N GLU A 112 5.97 14.34 -13.20
CA GLU A 112 6.08 15.16 -11.99
C GLU A 112 4.96 14.86 -11.00
N TYR A 113 3.85 14.32 -11.47
CA TYR A 113 2.69 13.95 -10.67
C TYR A 113 2.37 12.47 -10.85
N THR A 114 1.62 11.92 -9.89
CA THR A 114 1.18 10.53 -9.94
C THR A 114 -0.34 10.49 -9.94
N CYS A 115 -0.91 9.75 -10.87
CA CYS A 115 -2.34 9.49 -10.92
C CYS A 115 -2.64 8.09 -10.44
N LEU A 116 -3.58 7.97 -9.50
CA LEU A 116 -4.03 6.71 -8.95
C LEU A 116 -5.54 6.68 -9.09
N TYR A 117 -6.07 5.75 -9.88
CA TYR A 117 -7.50 5.68 -10.12
C TYR A 117 -8.22 5.02 -8.94
N ARG A 118 -7.72 3.88 -8.49
CA ARG A 118 -8.33 3.14 -7.39
C ARG A 118 -7.27 2.35 -6.64
N LEU A 119 -7.48 2.25 -5.34
CA LEU A 119 -6.65 1.45 -4.45
C LEU A 119 -7.56 0.69 -3.52
N ARG A 120 -7.31 -0.62 -3.37
CA ARG A 120 -8.08 -1.47 -2.46
C ARG A 120 -7.15 -2.34 -1.64
N LEU A 121 -7.41 -2.38 -0.35
CA LEU A 121 -6.75 -3.32 0.56
C LEU A 121 -7.65 -4.54 0.75
N HIS A 122 -7.04 -5.71 0.68
CA HIS A 122 -7.72 -6.99 0.90
C HIS A 122 -7.24 -7.60 2.20
N GLY A 123 -8.11 -8.32 2.87
CA GLY A 123 -7.71 -8.99 4.09
C GLY A 123 -8.82 -9.84 4.68
N GLU A 124 -8.48 -10.49 5.78
CA GLU A 124 -9.44 -11.28 6.55
C GLU A 124 -10.18 -10.36 7.51
N ASP A 125 -11.52 -10.42 7.51
CA ASP A 125 -12.36 -9.65 8.42
C ASP A 125 -12.20 -10.19 9.85
N LYS A 126 -11.89 -9.32 10.80
CA LYS A 126 -11.70 -9.66 12.20
C LYS A 126 -12.68 -8.92 13.12
N GLY A 127 -13.74 -8.39 12.57
CA GLY A 127 -14.83 -7.81 13.35
C GLY A 127 -14.90 -6.30 13.30
N PRO A 128 -15.81 -5.71 14.09
CA PRO A 128 -15.97 -4.26 14.12
C PRO A 128 -14.71 -3.55 14.59
N ARG A 129 -14.49 -2.41 13.99
CA ARG A 129 -13.37 -1.55 14.34
C ARG A 129 -13.51 -1.00 15.76
#